data_d0c7dd2c5194bdcb87c3d10d0899ae36
#
_entry.id   d0c7dd2c5194bdcb87c3d10d0899ae36
#
_cell.length_a   1.000
_cell.length_b   1.000
_cell.length_c   1.000
_cell.angle_alpha   90.00
_cell.angle_beta   90.00
_cell.angle_gamma   90.00
#
_symmetry.space_group_name_H-M   'P 1'
#
loop_
_entity.id
_entity.type
_entity.pdbx_description
1 polymer ?
#
loop_
_entity_poly.entity_id
_entity_poly.type
_entity_poly.pdbx_seq_one_letter_code
_entity_poly.pdbx_strand_id
1 'polypeptide(L)'
;VTEEQSKSSPDESGPFAGLEVPGQEQYLHCIRCGACDPVCPTYRQSLRETHSPRGRLFLARKTLEGETEFTPNLIGQMYTCLSCGACAEACPVGLHPADLALGLRRLDQQIRPAKWKDLVFNRVLKNPALMSAGLWPLRLYQLLGFRAAARALKLTGLLPDQVRDLEGMLPPIPGRTGRGLIPKYTPNQGEPRGRVVFFLGCAPNLLFGRASAAAVRVLAENGRQVITPREVLCCGMPALSYGDWRSLTDLARHNIAKMENLAAEIIVTDCATCGATLKAYGRYLEHDPDWAERAEKFSAKVMDVCEFLAAIDLKKQNRSLAGRVTYHDPCHLGRTQGVRLQPRKILQQIEGLEFVEMDEADWCCGSAGTQIITNYEMSMGVLDRKMDHAAAVEPDFIATGCPSCRMQLTTGCRRRGLPAEVVHPVELLDAAYRHSENGK
;
A
#
# COMPACT_ATOMS: atom_id res chain seq x y z
N VAL A 1 0.22 4.30 -33.75
CA VAL A 1 1.57 3.77 -33.56
C VAL A 1 1.40 2.30 -33.18
N THR A 2 1.92 1.43 -34.01
CA THR A 2 1.67 0.01 -34.18
C THR A 2 2.05 -0.85 -32.97
N GLU A 3 1.23 -1.88 -32.72
CA GLU A 3 1.24 -2.90 -31.66
C GLU A 3 2.45 -3.88 -31.65
N GLU A 4 3.63 -3.49 -32.03
CA GLU A 4 4.76 -4.41 -32.19
C GLU A 4 5.92 -4.20 -31.20
N GLN A 5 5.69 -3.58 -30.01
CA GLN A 5 6.76 -3.26 -29.07
C GLN A 5 6.49 -3.78 -27.65
N SER A 6 6.64 -5.07 -27.40
CA SER A 6 7.08 -5.55 -26.08
C SER A 6 7.50 -7.02 -26.07
N LYS A 7 8.46 -7.39 -26.90
CA LYS A 7 9.21 -8.63 -26.66
C LYS A 7 10.54 -8.25 -26.03
N SER A 8 10.61 -8.18 -24.70
CA SER A 8 11.89 -8.29 -23.98
C SER A 8 12.32 -9.76 -24.05
N SER A 9 12.87 -10.18 -25.19
CA SER A 9 13.67 -11.38 -25.24
C SER A 9 14.90 -11.18 -24.32
N PRO A 10 15.37 -12.21 -23.58
CA PRO A 10 16.64 -12.12 -22.89
C PRO A 10 17.70 -11.66 -23.89
N ASP A 11 18.40 -10.56 -23.60
CA ASP A 11 19.54 -10.16 -24.41
C ASP A 11 20.61 -11.23 -24.29
N GLU A 12 20.81 -12.03 -25.34
CA GLU A 12 21.76 -13.16 -25.33
C GLU A 12 23.22 -12.71 -25.40
N SER A 13 23.49 -11.39 -25.57
CA SER A 13 24.83 -10.85 -25.82
C SER A 13 25.36 -9.84 -24.79
N GLY A 14 24.54 -9.42 -23.82
CA GLY A 14 24.87 -8.39 -22.83
C GLY A 14 25.44 -8.93 -21.51
N PRO A 15 25.84 -8.02 -20.57
CA PRO A 15 26.39 -8.40 -19.26
C PRO A 15 25.41 -9.17 -18.36
N PHE A 16 24.13 -9.26 -18.75
CA PHE A 16 23.05 -9.94 -18.04
C PHE A 16 22.38 -11.01 -18.89
N ALA A 17 23.13 -11.64 -19.82
CA ALA A 17 22.62 -12.68 -20.69
C ALA A 17 21.89 -13.80 -19.89
N GLY A 18 20.71 -14.19 -20.36
CA GLY A 18 19.87 -15.20 -19.70
C GLY A 18 19.09 -14.71 -18.47
N LEU A 19 19.19 -13.41 -18.11
CA LEU A 19 18.44 -12.78 -17.02
C LEU A 19 17.33 -11.89 -17.56
N GLU A 20 16.25 -11.73 -16.80
CA GLU A 20 15.17 -10.80 -17.14
C GLU A 20 15.58 -9.37 -16.74
N VAL A 21 15.87 -8.54 -17.72
CA VAL A 21 16.26 -7.12 -17.56
C VAL A 21 15.13 -6.19 -17.94
N PRO A 22 15.10 -4.95 -17.38
CA PRO A 22 14.19 -3.91 -17.86
C PRO A 22 14.41 -3.60 -19.33
N GLY A 23 13.32 -3.48 -20.11
CA GLY A 23 13.41 -3.12 -21.52
C GLY A 23 13.97 -1.72 -21.76
N GLN A 24 14.58 -1.52 -22.92
CA GLN A 24 15.25 -0.25 -23.29
C GLN A 24 14.29 0.94 -23.34
N GLU A 25 13.03 0.71 -23.68
CA GLU A 25 11.95 1.71 -23.70
C GLU A 25 11.76 2.38 -22.33
N GLN A 26 12.07 1.68 -21.23
CA GLN A 26 11.94 2.22 -19.88
C GLN A 26 12.95 3.30 -19.52
N TYR A 27 14.04 3.47 -20.29
CA TYR A 27 15.09 4.43 -19.96
C TYR A 27 15.65 5.25 -21.13
N LEU A 28 15.54 4.80 -22.38
CA LEU A 28 16.14 5.51 -23.53
C LEU A 28 15.45 6.83 -23.86
N HIS A 29 14.14 6.93 -23.67
CA HIS A 29 13.36 8.11 -24.03
C HIS A 29 13.51 9.29 -23.05
N CYS A 30 14.40 9.20 -22.07
CA CYS A 30 14.61 10.27 -21.10
C CYS A 30 15.27 11.49 -21.72
N ILE A 31 14.55 12.60 -21.83
CA ILE A 31 15.05 13.88 -22.33
C ILE A 31 15.81 14.71 -21.29
N ARG A 32 16.02 14.18 -20.09
CA ARG A 32 16.78 14.80 -18.97
C ARG A 32 16.24 16.16 -18.52
N CYS A 33 14.95 16.45 -18.70
CA CYS A 33 14.34 17.75 -18.36
C CYS A 33 14.34 18.07 -16.85
N GLY A 34 14.48 17.07 -15.97
CA GLY A 34 14.52 17.25 -14.51
C GLY A 34 13.15 17.45 -13.85
N ALA A 35 12.03 17.43 -14.58
CA ALA A 35 10.68 17.62 -14.02
C ALA A 35 10.30 16.62 -12.90
N CYS A 36 10.93 15.44 -12.87
CA CYS A 36 10.73 14.41 -11.86
C CYS A 36 11.48 14.69 -10.53
N ASP A 37 12.46 15.58 -10.48
CA ASP A 37 13.30 15.81 -9.30
C ASP A 37 12.56 16.58 -8.20
N PRO A 38 11.84 17.70 -8.46
CA PRO A 38 11.13 18.44 -7.42
C PRO A 38 9.99 17.66 -6.76
N VAL A 39 9.39 16.69 -7.46
CA VAL A 39 8.31 15.87 -6.93
C VAL A 39 8.78 14.59 -6.23
N CYS A 40 10.08 14.31 -6.27
CA CYS A 40 10.64 13.09 -5.68
C CYS A 40 10.93 13.26 -4.18
N PRO A 41 10.24 12.50 -3.30
CA PRO A 41 10.44 12.62 -1.85
C PRO A 41 11.88 12.33 -1.41
N THR A 42 12.52 11.32 -2.00
CA THR A 42 13.88 10.92 -1.62
C THR A 42 14.96 11.91 -2.10
N TYR A 43 14.74 12.52 -3.25
CA TYR A 43 15.62 13.59 -3.72
C TYR A 43 15.46 14.86 -2.87
N ARG A 44 14.23 15.28 -2.64
CA ARG A 44 13.94 16.47 -1.80
C ARG A 44 14.50 16.36 -0.39
N GLN A 45 14.56 15.14 0.15
CA GLN A 45 15.13 14.89 1.48
C GLN A 45 16.64 14.90 1.51
N SER A 46 17.32 14.40 0.47
CA SER A 46 18.76 14.18 0.50
C SER A 46 19.58 15.11 -0.39
N LEU A 47 18.93 15.71 -1.40
CA LEU A 47 19.54 16.50 -2.49
C LEU A 47 20.67 15.76 -3.26
N ARG A 48 20.72 14.42 -3.13
CA ARG A 48 21.68 13.58 -3.85
C ARG A 48 21.10 13.17 -5.19
N GLU A 49 21.85 13.38 -6.28
CA GLU A 49 21.41 12.98 -7.63
C GLU A 49 21.11 11.47 -7.72
N THR A 50 21.88 10.63 -7.03
CA THR A 50 21.63 9.17 -6.98
C THR A 50 20.30 8.78 -6.32
N HIS A 51 19.68 9.68 -5.56
CA HIS A 51 18.37 9.52 -4.97
C HIS A 51 17.26 10.17 -5.81
N SER A 52 17.60 10.85 -6.91
CA SER A 52 16.64 11.42 -7.84
C SER A 52 16.11 10.34 -8.81
N PRO A 53 14.91 10.52 -9.39
CA PRO A 53 14.42 9.59 -10.42
C PRO A 53 15.32 9.62 -11.67
N ARG A 54 15.77 10.80 -12.08
CA ARG A 54 16.68 11.00 -13.21
C ARG A 54 18.03 10.33 -12.97
N GLY A 55 18.59 10.48 -11.77
CA GLY A 55 19.86 9.85 -11.39
C GLY A 55 19.77 8.33 -11.35
N ARG A 56 18.68 7.78 -10.79
CA ARG A 56 18.43 6.32 -10.81
C ARG A 56 18.28 5.80 -12.24
N LEU A 57 17.57 6.52 -13.09
CA LEU A 57 17.39 6.15 -14.49
C LEU A 57 18.73 6.17 -15.23
N PHE A 58 19.57 7.18 -14.99
CA PHE A 58 20.91 7.27 -15.57
C PHE A 58 21.80 6.10 -15.12
N LEU A 59 21.85 5.81 -13.81
CA LEU A 59 22.61 4.69 -13.27
C LEU A 59 22.13 3.34 -13.83
N ALA A 60 20.81 3.14 -13.88
CA ALA A 60 20.21 1.94 -14.44
C ALA A 60 20.63 1.75 -15.90
N ARG A 61 20.50 2.79 -16.71
CA ARG A 61 20.91 2.78 -18.12
C ARG A 61 22.36 2.38 -18.27
N LYS A 62 23.30 3.07 -17.58
CA LYS A 62 24.73 2.79 -17.68
C LYS A 62 25.10 1.37 -17.24
N THR A 63 24.36 0.83 -16.27
CA THR A 63 24.56 -0.54 -15.83
C THR A 63 24.05 -1.56 -16.87
N LEU A 64 22.84 -1.33 -17.41
CA LEU A 64 22.25 -2.22 -18.41
C LEU A 64 23.00 -2.19 -19.75
N GLU A 65 23.61 -1.05 -20.11
CA GLU A 65 24.51 -0.89 -21.27
C GLU A 65 25.91 -1.47 -21.02
N GLY A 66 26.22 -1.99 -19.80
CA GLY A 66 27.51 -2.57 -19.46
C GLY A 66 28.63 -1.56 -19.20
N GLU A 67 28.32 -0.25 -19.12
CA GLU A 67 29.31 0.81 -18.88
C GLU A 67 29.64 1.00 -17.38
N THR A 68 28.86 0.41 -16.49
CA THR A 68 29.06 0.47 -15.04
C THR A 68 28.75 -0.88 -14.41
N GLU A 69 29.54 -1.29 -13.42
CA GLU A 69 29.34 -2.55 -12.70
C GLU A 69 28.06 -2.57 -11.88
N PHE A 70 27.41 -3.74 -11.84
CA PHE A 70 26.23 -4.00 -11.03
C PHE A 70 26.62 -4.28 -9.57
N THR A 71 26.91 -3.23 -8.80
CA THR A 71 27.42 -3.32 -7.43
C THR A 71 26.30 -3.31 -6.37
N PRO A 72 26.56 -3.84 -5.14
CA PRO A 72 25.64 -3.68 -4.02
C PRO A 72 25.30 -2.23 -3.68
N ASN A 73 26.26 -1.30 -3.86
CA ASN A 73 26.04 0.12 -3.62
C ASN A 73 25.04 0.72 -4.62
N LEU A 74 25.20 0.40 -5.92
CA LEU A 74 24.25 0.83 -6.96
C LEU A 74 22.83 0.32 -6.63
N ILE A 75 22.70 -0.95 -6.27
CA ILE A 75 21.42 -1.52 -5.88
C ILE A 75 20.87 -0.87 -4.61
N GLY A 76 21.71 -0.53 -3.65
CA GLY A 76 21.30 0.27 -2.49
C GLY A 76 20.58 1.56 -2.88
N GLN A 77 21.05 2.27 -3.95
CA GLN A 77 20.36 3.46 -4.46
C GLN A 77 18.97 3.15 -5.04
N MET A 78 18.78 1.96 -5.63
CA MET A 78 17.47 1.52 -6.13
C MET A 78 16.51 1.20 -4.96
N TYR A 79 17.03 0.62 -3.87
CA TYR A 79 16.23 0.34 -2.68
C TYR A 79 15.83 1.61 -1.89
N THR A 80 16.48 2.76 -2.10
CA THR A 80 16.00 4.02 -1.50
C THR A 80 14.72 4.55 -2.16
N CYS A 81 14.37 4.09 -3.38
CA CYS A 81 13.14 4.49 -4.06
C CYS A 81 11.90 4.01 -3.29
N LEU A 82 10.95 4.93 -3.01
CA LEU A 82 9.70 4.63 -2.32
C LEU A 82 8.63 4.01 -3.24
N SER A 83 8.91 3.86 -4.51
CA SER A 83 7.96 3.38 -5.55
C SER A 83 6.61 4.11 -5.50
N CYS A 84 6.63 5.42 -5.19
CA CYS A 84 5.44 6.23 -4.99
C CYS A 84 4.80 6.78 -6.28
N GLY A 85 5.46 6.63 -7.44
CA GLY A 85 4.93 7.02 -8.74
C GLY A 85 4.92 8.53 -9.05
N ALA A 86 5.32 9.43 -8.14
CA ALA A 86 5.29 10.87 -8.37
C ALA A 86 6.11 11.30 -9.61
N CYS A 87 7.24 10.65 -9.83
CA CYS A 87 8.09 10.91 -10.99
C CYS A 87 7.46 10.52 -12.33
N ALA A 88 6.60 9.50 -12.34
CA ALA A 88 5.89 9.08 -13.55
C ALA A 88 4.80 10.10 -13.92
N GLU A 89 4.05 10.62 -12.96
CA GLU A 89 3.06 11.69 -13.18
C GLU A 89 3.68 12.98 -13.71
N ALA A 90 4.87 13.32 -13.22
CA ALA A 90 5.59 14.53 -13.63
C ALA A 90 6.35 14.38 -14.96
N CYS A 91 6.43 13.16 -15.51
CA CYS A 91 7.25 12.89 -16.68
C CYS A 91 6.53 13.28 -17.97
N PRO A 92 7.03 14.28 -18.74
CA PRO A 92 6.37 14.72 -19.98
C PRO A 92 6.45 13.70 -21.12
N VAL A 93 7.33 12.70 -21.00
CA VAL A 93 7.49 11.63 -22.00
C VAL A 93 6.99 10.27 -21.48
N GLY A 94 6.27 10.25 -20.37
CA GLY A 94 5.58 9.05 -19.86
C GLY A 94 6.48 7.95 -19.29
N LEU A 95 7.73 8.26 -18.89
CA LEU A 95 8.59 7.27 -18.26
C LEU A 95 8.18 6.97 -16.82
N HIS A 96 8.44 5.74 -16.38
CA HIS A 96 8.16 5.23 -15.05
C HIS A 96 9.45 4.85 -14.28
N PRO A 97 10.24 5.82 -13.79
CA PRO A 97 11.53 5.53 -13.13
C PRO A 97 11.39 4.62 -11.88
N ALA A 98 10.23 4.59 -11.24
CA ALA A 98 9.96 3.70 -10.13
C ALA A 98 9.89 2.22 -10.57
N ASP A 99 9.30 1.93 -11.74
CA ASP A 99 9.21 0.58 -12.30
C ASP A 99 10.61 0.08 -12.71
N LEU A 100 11.44 0.96 -13.27
CA LEU A 100 12.84 0.65 -13.57
C LEU A 100 13.63 0.28 -12.30
N ALA A 101 13.44 1.02 -11.21
CA ALA A 101 14.07 0.68 -9.93
C ALA A 101 13.61 -0.70 -9.40
N LEU A 102 12.34 -1.05 -9.57
CA LEU A 102 11.81 -2.37 -9.24
C LEU A 102 12.39 -3.46 -10.16
N GLY A 103 12.56 -3.18 -11.44
CA GLY A 103 13.22 -4.07 -12.40
C GLY A 103 14.66 -4.40 -12.01
N LEU A 104 15.44 -3.39 -11.58
CA LEU A 104 16.80 -3.63 -11.08
C LEU A 104 16.82 -4.40 -9.74
N ARG A 105 15.83 -4.23 -8.87
CA ARG A 105 15.70 -5.07 -7.67
C ARG A 105 15.38 -6.53 -8.03
N ARG A 106 14.58 -6.74 -9.10
CA ARG A 106 14.32 -8.07 -9.66
C ARG A 106 15.60 -8.71 -10.19
N LEU A 107 16.39 -7.96 -10.95
CA LEU A 107 17.68 -8.40 -11.46
C LEU A 107 18.65 -8.76 -10.31
N ASP A 108 18.71 -7.93 -9.25
CA ASP A 108 19.50 -8.20 -8.06
C ASP A 108 19.08 -9.53 -7.39
N GLN A 109 17.79 -9.80 -7.31
CA GLN A 109 17.31 -11.04 -6.73
C GLN A 109 17.64 -12.28 -7.58
N GLN A 110 17.75 -12.15 -8.89
CA GLN A 110 18.19 -13.22 -9.78
C GLN A 110 19.70 -13.48 -9.63
N ILE A 111 20.50 -12.44 -9.52
CA ILE A 111 21.97 -12.55 -9.39
C ILE A 111 22.38 -12.93 -7.97
N ARG A 112 21.75 -12.37 -6.95
CA ARG A 112 22.10 -12.51 -5.53
C ARG A 112 20.87 -12.88 -4.69
N PRO A 113 20.33 -14.09 -4.85
CA PRO A 113 19.15 -14.51 -4.11
C PRO A 113 19.43 -14.55 -2.60
N ALA A 114 18.63 -13.86 -1.82
CA ALA A 114 18.77 -13.83 -0.37
C ALA A 114 17.86 -14.86 0.30
N LYS A 115 18.43 -15.79 1.07
CA LYS A 115 17.70 -16.89 1.75
C LYS A 115 16.57 -16.39 2.67
N TRP A 116 16.74 -15.25 3.33
CA TRP A 116 15.71 -14.65 4.18
C TRP A 116 14.48 -14.19 3.37
N LYS A 117 14.68 -13.71 2.14
CA LYS A 117 13.58 -13.34 1.25
C LYS A 117 12.74 -14.56 0.89
N ASP A 118 13.40 -15.66 0.55
CA ASP A 118 12.71 -16.94 0.28
C ASP A 118 11.89 -17.40 1.49
N LEU A 119 12.47 -17.37 2.69
CA LEU A 119 11.76 -17.71 3.92
C LEU A 119 10.52 -16.82 4.12
N VAL A 120 10.67 -15.49 4.01
CA VAL A 120 9.59 -14.55 4.24
C VAL A 120 8.52 -14.65 3.15
N PHE A 121 8.91 -14.62 1.88
CA PHE A 121 7.95 -14.49 0.77
C PHE A 121 7.35 -15.83 0.36
N ASN A 122 8.12 -16.92 0.37
CA ASN A 122 7.62 -18.24 -0.01
C ASN A 122 6.96 -19.01 1.14
N ARG A 123 7.37 -18.78 2.40
CA ARG A 123 6.79 -19.51 3.53
C ARG A 123 5.84 -18.67 4.38
N VAL A 124 6.28 -17.47 4.82
CA VAL A 124 5.47 -16.66 5.73
C VAL A 124 4.29 -16.01 5.00
N LEU A 125 4.50 -15.32 3.87
CA LEU A 125 3.42 -14.63 3.15
C LEU A 125 2.39 -15.57 2.52
N LYS A 126 2.80 -16.81 2.20
CA LYS A 126 1.90 -17.86 1.69
C LYS A 126 1.18 -18.62 2.81
N ASN A 127 1.44 -18.30 4.08
CA ASN A 127 0.83 -19.01 5.21
C ASN A 127 0.21 -18.01 6.22
N PRO A 128 -1.11 -17.75 6.13
CA PRO A 128 -1.79 -16.84 7.05
C PRO A 128 -1.73 -17.24 8.52
N ALA A 129 -1.66 -18.54 8.82
CA ALA A 129 -1.52 -19.03 10.20
C ALA A 129 -0.14 -18.66 10.76
N LEU A 130 0.92 -18.85 9.96
CA LEU A 130 2.28 -18.51 10.35
C LEU A 130 2.46 -16.99 10.54
N MET A 131 1.84 -16.17 9.67
CA MET A 131 1.81 -14.72 9.84
C MET A 131 1.13 -14.32 11.16
N SER A 132 0.00 -14.94 11.47
CA SER A 132 -0.73 -14.67 12.72
C SER A 132 0.05 -15.13 13.95
N ALA A 133 0.70 -16.29 13.87
CA ALA A 133 1.55 -16.83 14.95
C ALA A 133 2.76 -15.92 15.22
N GLY A 134 3.35 -15.32 14.17
CA GLY A 134 4.47 -14.37 14.29
C GLY A 134 4.13 -13.08 15.07
N LEU A 135 2.85 -12.72 15.17
CA LEU A 135 2.41 -11.57 15.98
C LEU A 135 2.18 -11.91 17.46
N TRP A 136 2.14 -13.20 17.81
CA TRP A 136 1.81 -13.62 19.17
C TRP A 136 2.82 -13.14 20.23
N PRO A 137 4.13 -13.18 20.00
CA PRO A 137 5.11 -12.63 20.95
C PRO A 137 4.95 -11.12 21.17
N LEU A 138 4.67 -10.36 20.09
CA LEU A 138 4.42 -8.91 20.18
C LEU A 138 3.14 -8.61 20.95
N ARG A 139 2.10 -9.41 20.77
CA ARG A 139 0.86 -9.29 21.52
C ARG A 139 1.09 -9.59 23.00
N LEU A 140 1.82 -10.64 23.33
CA LEU A 140 2.16 -10.99 24.72
C LEU A 140 2.95 -9.86 25.38
N TYR A 141 3.95 -9.29 24.68
CA TYR A 141 4.69 -8.11 25.14
C TYR A 141 3.76 -6.94 25.50
N GLN A 142 2.74 -6.68 24.67
CA GLN A 142 1.77 -5.60 24.94
C GLN A 142 0.83 -5.95 26.09
N LEU A 143 0.33 -7.20 26.19
CA LEU A 143 -0.62 -7.65 27.21
C LEU A 143 -0.01 -7.74 28.61
N LEU A 144 1.24 -8.18 28.72
CA LEU A 144 1.94 -8.27 30.00
C LEU A 144 2.36 -6.91 30.56
N GLY A 145 2.01 -5.82 29.87
CA GLY A 145 2.30 -4.46 30.33
C GLY A 145 3.77 -4.06 30.20
N PHE A 146 4.64 -4.89 29.61
CA PHE A 146 6.05 -4.56 29.38
C PHE A 146 6.22 -3.24 28.64
N ARG A 147 5.32 -2.97 27.68
CA ARG A 147 5.25 -1.69 26.97
C ARG A 147 4.99 -0.51 27.92
N ALA A 148 4.02 -0.64 28.81
CA ALA A 148 3.69 0.39 29.80
C ALA A 148 4.80 0.56 30.83
N ALA A 149 5.34 -0.56 31.34
CA ALA A 149 6.45 -0.55 32.31
C ALA A 149 7.72 0.07 31.72
N ALA A 150 8.10 -0.30 30.48
CA ALA A 150 9.26 0.27 29.80
C ALA A 150 9.14 1.79 29.59
N ARG A 151 7.92 2.28 29.30
CA ARG A 151 7.64 3.71 29.17
C ARG A 151 7.61 4.42 30.50
N ALA A 152 6.97 3.86 31.53
CA ALA A 152 6.91 4.42 32.88
C ALA A 152 8.31 4.54 33.53
N LEU A 153 9.15 3.54 33.31
CA LEU A 153 10.54 3.51 33.76
C LEU A 153 11.50 4.29 32.84
N LYS A 154 10.99 4.97 31.81
CA LYS A 154 11.76 5.70 30.80
C LYS A 154 12.85 4.85 30.08
N LEU A 155 12.77 3.52 30.16
CA LEU A 155 13.73 2.61 29.54
C LEU A 155 13.72 2.74 28.01
N THR A 156 12.56 3.11 27.43
CA THR A 156 12.45 3.39 25.99
C THR A 156 13.30 4.59 25.55
N GLY A 157 13.63 5.52 26.45
CA GLY A 157 14.54 6.64 26.21
C GLY A 157 16.02 6.23 26.02
N LEU A 158 16.39 5.02 26.47
CA LEU A 158 17.73 4.45 26.27
C LEU A 158 17.87 3.73 24.92
N LEU A 159 16.76 3.49 24.22
CA LEU A 159 16.78 2.83 22.91
C LEU A 159 17.09 3.86 21.80
N PRO A 160 17.79 3.44 20.72
CA PRO A 160 17.92 4.26 19.53
C PRO A 160 16.55 4.73 19.02
N ASP A 161 16.47 5.95 18.47
CA ASP A 161 15.23 6.55 17.97
C ASP A 161 14.49 5.63 17.00
N GLN A 162 15.21 4.97 16.10
CA GLN A 162 14.63 3.98 15.19
C GLN A 162 13.88 2.87 15.93
N VAL A 163 14.46 2.28 16.96
CA VAL A 163 13.83 1.17 17.71
C VAL A 163 12.63 1.68 18.49
N ARG A 164 12.74 2.86 19.09
CA ARG A 164 11.65 3.52 19.81
C ARG A 164 10.47 3.83 18.90
N ASP A 165 10.74 4.33 17.70
CA ASP A 165 9.70 4.64 16.72
C ASP A 165 9.06 3.40 16.12
N LEU A 166 9.85 2.37 15.84
CA LEU A 166 9.33 1.05 15.41
C LEU A 166 8.39 0.44 16.46
N GLU A 167 8.79 0.46 17.74
CA GLU A 167 7.94 0.01 18.85
C GLU A 167 6.65 0.80 18.92
N GLY A 168 6.78 2.12 18.82
CA GLY A 168 5.62 3.01 18.88
C GLY A 168 4.70 2.96 17.67
N MET A 169 5.22 2.62 16.49
CA MET A 169 4.46 2.49 15.24
C MET A 169 3.50 1.31 15.27
N LEU A 170 3.86 0.25 16.00
CA LEU A 170 2.99 -0.92 16.11
C LEU A 170 1.68 -0.53 16.79
N PRO A 171 0.52 -0.69 16.11
CA PRO A 171 -0.78 -0.52 16.74
C PRO A 171 -0.95 -1.58 17.85
N PRO A 172 -1.93 -1.40 18.75
CA PRO A 172 -2.33 -2.47 19.64
C PRO A 172 -2.68 -3.73 18.82
N ILE A 173 -1.96 -4.84 19.08
CA ILE A 173 -2.20 -6.10 18.36
C ILE A 173 -3.57 -6.63 18.78
N PRO A 174 -4.55 -6.73 17.85
CA PRO A 174 -5.91 -7.08 18.20
C PRO A 174 -6.01 -8.52 18.70
N GLY A 175 -6.96 -8.77 19.60
CA GLY A 175 -7.23 -10.12 20.11
C GLY A 175 -7.81 -11.06 19.06
N ARG A 176 -8.46 -10.52 18.05
CA ARG A 176 -8.99 -11.24 16.88
C ARG A 176 -8.52 -10.55 15.62
N THR A 177 -8.04 -11.32 14.67
CA THR A 177 -7.69 -10.84 13.33
C THR A 177 -8.95 -10.43 12.56
N GLY A 178 -8.80 -9.74 11.44
CA GLY A 178 -9.93 -9.42 10.55
C GLY A 178 -10.72 -10.66 10.14
N ARG A 179 -10.04 -11.79 9.87
CA ARG A 179 -10.70 -13.08 9.61
C ARG A 179 -11.51 -13.61 10.78
N GLY A 180 -11.15 -13.25 12.00
CA GLY A 180 -11.91 -13.59 13.20
C GLY A 180 -13.08 -12.65 13.48
N LEU A 181 -13.06 -11.44 12.92
CA LEU A 181 -14.11 -10.42 13.09
C LEU A 181 -15.16 -10.45 11.97
N ILE A 182 -14.75 -10.78 10.75
CA ILE A 182 -15.59 -10.72 9.54
C ILE A 182 -16.05 -12.14 9.21
N PRO A 183 -17.36 -12.43 9.06
CA PRO A 183 -17.85 -13.70 8.57
C PRO A 183 -17.40 -13.99 7.13
N LYS A 184 -17.35 -15.27 6.73
CA LYS A 184 -17.09 -15.65 5.32
C LYS A 184 -18.18 -15.09 4.38
N TYR A 185 -19.40 -15.00 4.89
CA TYR A 185 -20.55 -14.46 4.19
C TYR A 185 -21.24 -13.45 5.09
N THR A 186 -21.42 -12.22 4.61
CA THR A 186 -22.19 -11.17 5.29
C THR A 186 -23.41 -10.83 4.43
N PRO A 187 -24.63 -11.05 4.91
CA PRO A 187 -25.85 -10.73 4.19
C PRO A 187 -25.99 -9.20 4.03
N ASN A 188 -26.66 -8.78 2.97
CA ASN A 188 -27.04 -7.39 2.80
C ASN A 188 -28.05 -6.96 3.86
N GLN A 189 -28.05 -5.67 4.17
CA GLN A 189 -29.09 -4.99 4.91
C GLN A 189 -30.03 -4.28 3.92
N GLY A 190 -31.33 -4.39 4.14
CA GLY A 190 -32.34 -3.80 3.23
C GLY A 190 -32.39 -4.50 1.86
N GLU A 191 -32.76 -3.74 0.83
CA GLU A 191 -32.94 -4.28 -0.53
C GLU A 191 -31.62 -4.79 -1.11
N PRO A 192 -31.59 -6.00 -1.71
CA PRO A 192 -30.41 -6.55 -2.36
C PRO A 192 -30.00 -5.72 -3.59
N ARG A 193 -28.75 -5.24 -3.61
CA ARG A 193 -28.17 -4.49 -4.73
C ARG A 193 -27.00 -5.23 -5.40
N GLY A 194 -26.93 -6.56 -5.24
CA GLY A 194 -25.91 -7.41 -5.82
C GLY A 194 -24.87 -7.90 -4.82
N ARG A 195 -23.85 -8.59 -5.33
CA ARG A 195 -22.84 -9.31 -4.54
C ARG A 195 -21.45 -8.77 -4.83
N VAL A 196 -20.61 -8.67 -3.79
CA VAL A 196 -19.21 -8.29 -3.91
C VAL A 196 -18.32 -9.31 -3.19
N VAL A 197 -17.12 -9.53 -3.72
CA VAL A 197 -16.05 -10.24 -3.02
C VAL A 197 -15.19 -9.21 -2.31
N PHE A 198 -14.95 -9.40 -1.01
CA PHE A 198 -14.06 -8.54 -0.24
C PHE A 198 -12.69 -9.21 -0.08
N PHE A 199 -11.67 -8.63 -0.70
CA PHE A 199 -10.28 -9.08 -0.56
C PHE A 199 -9.70 -8.52 0.74
N LEU A 200 -9.58 -9.37 1.76
CA LEU A 200 -8.96 -9.03 3.03
C LEU A 200 -7.44 -9.25 2.95
N GLY A 201 -6.70 -8.17 2.76
CA GLY A 201 -5.24 -8.18 2.68
C GLY A 201 -4.54 -8.60 3.98
N CYS A 202 -3.23 -8.88 3.92
CA CYS A 202 -2.46 -9.37 5.07
C CYS A 202 -2.39 -8.32 6.21
N ALA A 203 -1.97 -7.08 5.94
CA ALA A 203 -1.88 -6.04 6.95
C ALA A 203 -3.26 -5.61 7.48
N PRO A 204 -4.29 -5.38 6.66
CA PRO A 204 -5.67 -5.21 7.15
C PRO A 204 -6.12 -6.33 8.07
N ASN A 205 -5.93 -7.59 7.68
CA ASN A 205 -6.31 -8.74 8.50
C ASN A 205 -5.62 -8.75 9.87
N LEU A 206 -4.32 -8.51 9.90
CA LEU A 206 -3.50 -8.70 11.09
C LEU A 206 -3.55 -7.52 12.06
N LEU A 207 -3.62 -6.29 11.54
CA LEU A 207 -3.43 -5.07 12.33
C LEU A 207 -4.68 -4.17 12.36
N PHE A 208 -5.44 -4.13 11.27
CA PHE A 208 -6.56 -3.20 11.09
C PHE A 208 -7.90 -3.91 10.82
N GLY A 209 -8.09 -5.10 11.39
CA GLY A 209 -9.29 -5.91 11.17
C GLY A 209 -10.60 -5.20 11.52
N ARG A 210 -10.59 -4.20 12.41
CA ARG A 210 -11.76 -3.37 12.74
C ARG A 210 -12.15 -2.46 11.57
N ALA A 211 -11.17 -1.85 10.88
CA ALA A 211 -11.42 -1.03 9.70
C ALA A 211 -11.99 -1.89 8.56
N SER A 212 -11.42 -3.09 8.33
CA SER A 212 -11.96 -4.03 7.34
C SER A 212 -13.38 -4.51 7.70
N ALA A 213 -13.64 -4.74 8.98
CA ALA A 213 -15.00 -5.08 9.43
C ALA A 213 -15.99 -3.92 9.23
N ALA A 214 -15.53 -2.67 9.42
CA ALA A 214 -16.31 -1.48 9.10
C ALA A 214 -16.61 -1.41 7.59
N ALA A 215 -15.62 -1.65 6.74
CA ALA A 215 -15.81 -1.70 5.28
C ALA A 215 -16.88 -2.73 4.87
N VAL A 216 -16.81 -3.95 5.43
CA VAL A 216 -17.79 -5.00 5.15
C VAL A 216 -19.19 -4.62 5.64
N ARG A 217 -19.32 -3.99 6.82
CA ARG A 217 -20.62 -3.49 7.31
C ARG A 217 -21.18 -2.40 6.42
N VAL A 218 -20.36 -1.40 6.05
CA VAL A 218 -20.78 -0.32 5.15
C VAL A 218 -21.27 -0.87 3.81
N LEU A 219 -20.58 -1.84 3.23
CA LEU A 219 -21.03 -2.52 2.01
C LEU A 219 -22.38 -3.23 2.22
N ALA A 220 -22.54 -3.94 3.33
CA ALA A 220 -23.79 -4.64 3.66
C ALA A 220 -24.94 -3.66 3.90
N GLU A 221 -24.72 -2.55 4.62
CA GLU A 221 -25.71 -1.47 4.84
C GLU A 221 -26.16 -0.82 3.53
N ASN A 222 -25.32 -0.82 2.49
CA ASN A 222 -25.64 -0.32 1.15
C ASN A 222 -26.17 -1.42 0.21
N GLY A 223 -26.75 -2.49 0.78
CA GLY A 223 -27.46 -3.53 0.03
C GLY A 223 -26.57 -4.61 -0.61
N ARG A 224 -25.27 -4.66 -0.29
CA ARG A 224 -24.37 -5.65 -0.89
C ARG A 224 -24.25 -6.92 -0.04
N GLN A 225 -24.42 -8.08 -0.66
CA GLN A 225 -23.98 -9.35 -0.08
C GLN A 225 -22.46 -9.43 -0.20
N VAL A 226 -21.76 -9.61 0.93
CA VAL A 226 -20.29 -9.61 0.94
C VAL A 226 -19.75 -11.01 1.18
N ILE A 227 -18.94 -11.51 0.25
CA ILE A 227 -18.17 -12.74 0.39
C ILE A 227 -16.75 -12.38 0.75
N THR A 228 -16.22 -12.86 1.89
CA THR A 228 -14.85 -12.68 2.33
C THR A 228 -14.15 -14.05 2.30
N PRO A 229 -13.45 -14.41 1.20
CA PRO A 229 -12.82 -15.71 1.05
C PRO A 229 -11.73 -15.90 2.11
N ARG A 230 -11.66 -17.09 2.71
CA ARG A 230 -10.66 -17.44 3.74
C ARG A 230 -9.34 -17.88 3.14
N GLU A 231 -9.39 -18.33 1.90
CA GLU A 231 -8.30 -18.98 1.20
C GLU A 231 -7.35 -18.02 0.49
N VAL A 232 -7.70 -16.72 0.42
CA VAL A 232 -6.84 -15.69 -0.19
C VAL A 232 -5.56 -15.45 0.62
N LEU A 233 -4.49 -15.13 -0.07
CA LEU A 233 -3.17 -14.87 0.50
C LEU A 233 -2.81 -13.39 0.40
N CYS A 234 -1.56 -13.03 0.67
CA CYS A 234 -1.04 -11.69 0.44
C CYS A 234 -1.22 -11.28 -1.03
N CYS A 235 -1.45 -9.99 -1.31
CA CYS A 235 -1.51 -9.48 -2.69
C CYS A 235 -0.18 -9.61 -3.46
N GLY A 236 0.95 -9.78 -2.77
CA GLY A 236 2.27 -9.92 -3.38
C GLY A 236 3.13 -8.63 -3.40
N MET A 237 2.60 -7.47 -3.03
CA MET A 237 3.38 -6.23 -3.04
C MET A 237 4.69 -6.30 -2.24
N PRO A 238 4.78 -6.94 -1.06
CA PRO A 238 6.07 -7.07 -0.38
C PRO A 238 7.11 -7.84 -1.20
N ALA A 239 6.71 -8.91 -1.89
CA ALA A 239 7.58 -9.66 -2.77
C ALA A 239 8.04 -8.80 -3.97
N LEU A 240 7.12 -8.10 -4.63
CA LEU A 240 7.42 -7.14 -5.71
C LEU A 240 8.44 -6.09 -5.26
N SER A 241 8.22 -5.47 -4.09
CA SER A 241 9.08 -4.40 -3.57
C SER A 241 10.54 -4.84 -3.36
N TYR A 242 10.75 -6.13 -3.12
CA TYR A 242 12.07 -6.72 -2.94
C TYR A 242 12.59 -7.51 -4.15
N GLY A 243 11.89 -7.43 -5.30
CA GLY A 243 12.30 -8.04 -6.55
C GLY A 243 12.00 -9.55 -6.65
N ASP A 244 11.27 -10.13 -5.69
CA ASP A 244 10.87 -11.55 -5.76
C ASP A 244 9.63 -11.72 -6.63
N TRP A 245 9.88 -11.73 -7.94
CA TRP A 245 8.84 -11.85 -8.96
C TRP A 245 8.14 -13.20 -8.93
N ARG A 246 8.88 -14.27 -8.64
CA ARG A 246 8.33 -15.62 -8.53
C ARG A 246 7.26 -15.70 -7.44
N SER A 247 7.58 -15.21 -6.26
CA SER A 247 6.61 -15.19 -5.15
C SER A 247 5.40 -14.32 -5.46
N LEU A 248 5.59 -13.18 -6.15
CA LEU A 248 4.49 -12.31 -6.61
C LEU A 248 3.53 -13.06 -7.54
N THR A 249 4.07 -13.70 -8.60
CA THR A 249 3.24 -14.39 -9.61
C THR A 249 2.55 -15.62 -9.03
N ASP A 250 3.20 -16.37 -8.14
CA ASP A 250 2.58 -17.50 -7.43
C ASP A 250 1.40 -17.05 -6.55
N LEU A 251 1.56 -15.94 -5.83
CA LEU A 251 0.49 -15.33 -5.02
C LEU A 251 -0.66 -14.83 -5.90
N ALA A 252 -0.34 -14.23 -7.05
CA ALA A 252 -1.33 -13.77 -8.01
C ALA A 252 -2.17 -14.93 -8.55
N ARG A 253 -1.53 -15.98 -9.06
CA ARG A 253 -2.21 -17.20 -9.55
C ARG A 253 -3.11 -17.82 -8.48
N HIS A 254 -2.60 -17.94 -7.25
CA HIS A 254 -3.38 -18.48 -6.14
C HIS A 254 -4.64 -17.63 -5.86
N ASN A 255 -4.49 -16.32 -5.74
CA ASN A 255 -5.59 -15.42 -5.43
C ASN A 255 -6.65 -15.38 -6.53
N ILE A 256 -6.23 -15.37 -7.81
CA ILE A 256 -7.13 -15.48 -8.96
C ILE A 256 -7.93 -16.77 -8.86
N ALA A 257 -7.26 -17.94 -8.76
CA ALA A 257 -7.93 -19.24 -8.70
C ALA A 257 -8.94 -19.36 -7.55
N LYS A 258 -8.73 -18.66 -6.42
CA LYS A 258 -9.63 -18.68 -5.26
C LYS A 258 -10.83 -17.74 -5.39
N MET A 259 -10.77 -16.76 -6.29
CA MET A 259 -11.82 -15.73 -6.38
C MET A 259 -12.55 -15.69 -7.72
N GLU A 260 -11.97 -16.16 -8.83
CA GLU A 260 -12.56 -16.07 -10.17
C GLU A 260 -13.92 -16.73 -10.31
N ASN A 261 -14.16 -17.85 -9.59
CA ASN A 261 -15.40 -18.61 -9.62
C ASN A 261 -16.42 -18.17 -8.56
N LEU A 262 -16.11 -17.15 -7.76
CA LEU A 262 -17.08 -16.58 -6.85
C LEU A 262 -18.05 -15.72 -7.65
N ALA A 263 -19.37 -15.98 -7.47
CA ALA A 263 -20.43 -15.31 -8.18
C ALA A 263 -20.56 -13.84 -7.75
N ALA A 264 -19.58 -13.01 -8.12
CA ALA A 264 -19.57 -11.58 -7.88
C ALA A 264 -18.95 -10.84 -9.07
N GLU A 265 -19.50 -9.67 -9.37
CA GLU A 265 -19.06 -8.81 -10.46
C GLU A 265 -17.83 -7.98 -10.09
N ILE A 266 -17.70 -7.66 -8.80
CA ILE A 266 -16.70 -6.72 -8.28
C ILE A 266 -15.94 -7.34 -7.11
N ILE A 267 -14.63 -7.09 -7.08
CA ILE A 267 -13.71 -7.43 -5.99
C ILE A 267 -13.32 -6.13 -5.30
N VAL A 268 -13.70 -5.97 -4.05
CA VAL A 268 -13.45 -4.75 -3.27
C VAL A 268 -12.34 -5.00 -2.24
N THR A 269 -11.46 -4.02 -2.04
CA THR A 269 -10.45 -4.04 -0.96
C THR A 269 -10.37 -2.69 -0.25
N ASP A 270 -10.04 -2.70 1.05
CA ASP A 270 -9.83 -1.53 1.91
C ASP A 270 -8.34 -1.13 2.02
N CYS A 271 -7.53 -1.59 1.09
CA CYS A 271 -6.10 -1.33 1.12
C CYS A 271 -5.60 -0.86 -0.23
N ALA A 272 -5.24 0.42 -0.33
CA ALA A 272 -4.70 1.04 -1.55
C ALA A 272 -3.57 0.23 -2.20
N THR A 273 -2.64 -0.28 -1.39
CA THR A 273 -1.52 -1.10 -1.87
C THR A 273 -2.00 -2.45 -2.42
N CYS A 274 -2.97 -3.09 -1.74
CA CYS A 274 -3.56 -4.33 -2.26
C CYS A 274 -4.32 -4.07 -3.57
N GLY A 275 -5.14 -3.03 -3.62
CA GLY A 275 -5.89 -2.65 -4.82
C GLY A 275 -4.99 -2.43 -6.03
N ALA A 276 -3.91 -1.63 -5.86
CA ALA A 276 -2.92 -1.39 -6.91
C ALA A 276 -2.26 -2.68 -7.41
N THR A 277 -1.92 -3.60 -6.50
CA THR A 277 -1.28 -4.87 -6.88
C THR A 277 -2.25 -5.81 -7.59
N LEU A 278 -3.49 -5.93 -7.10
CA LEU A 278 -4.53 -6.78 -7.69
C LEU A 278 -4.93 -6.28 -9.08
N LYS A 279 -5.09 -4.97 -9.27
CA LYS A 279 -5.35 -4.34 -10.58
C LYS A 279 -4.20 -4.56 -11.57
N ALA A 280 -2.99 -4.81 -11.09
CA ALA A 280 -1.81 -5.03 -11.91
C ALA A 280 -1.51 -6.53 -12.20
N TYR A 281 -2.32 -7.47 -11.70
CA TYR A 281 -2.09 -8.90 -11.96
C TYR A 281 -2.10 -9.25 -13.45
N GLY A 282 -2.96 -8.59 -14.26
CA GLY A 282 -2.96 -8.73 -15.72
C GLY A 282 -1.57 -8.46 -16.31
N ARG A 283 -0.95 -7.32 -15.94
CA ARG A 283 0.40 -6.94 -16.38
C ARG A 283 1.48 -7.91 -15.86
N TYR A 284 1.36 -8.40 -14.61
CA TYR A 284 2.37 -9.29 -14.04
C TYR A 284 2.34 -10.70 -14.62
N LEU A 285 1.23 -11.11 -15.21
CA LEU A 285 1.02 -12.43 -15.81
C LEU A 285 0.78 -12.36 -17.33
N GLU A 286 1.04 -11.22 -17.97
CA GLU A 286 0.77 -11.00 -19.41
C GLU A 286 1.47 -11.99 -20.35
N HIS A 287 2.63 -12.51 -19.92
CA HIS A 287 3.41 -13.49 -20.68
C HIS A 287 3.16 -14.94 -20.26
N ASP A 288 2.24 -15.18 -19.34
CA ASP A 288 1.88 -16.52 -18.87
C ASP A 288 0.68 -17.04 -19.70
N PRO A 289 0.88 -18.02 -20.61
CA PRO A 289 -0.17 -18.46 -21.53
C PRO A 289 -1.41 -19.02 -20.83
N ASP A 290 -1.26 -19.58 -19.62
CA ASP A 290 -2.36 -20.17 -18.85
C ASP A 290 -3.10 -19.13 -18.00
N TRP A 291 -2.48 -17.98 -17.70
CA TRP A 291 -2.97 -17.04 -16.71
C TRP A 291 -3.25 -15.62 -17.24
N ALA A 292 -2.70 -15.22 -18.38
CA ALA A 292 -2.82 -13.85 -18.91
C ALA A 292 -4.27 -13.38 -18.98
N GLU A 293 -5.13 -14.10 -19.70
CA GLU A 293 -6.55 -13.76 -19.86
C GLU A 293 -7.32 -13.78 -18.53
N ARG A 294 -7.03 -14.77 -17.68
CA ARG A 294 -7.66 -14.90 -16.35
C ARG A 294 -7.27 -13.73 -15.44
N ALA A 295 -6.01 -13.34 -15.48
CA ALA A 295 -5.48 -12.23 -14.69
C ALA A 295 -6.04 -10.89 -15.15
N GLU A 296 -6.19 -10.67 -16.44
CA GLU A 296 -6.80 -9.47 -17.00
C GLU A 296 -8.27 -9.35 -16.58
N LYS A 297 -9.07 -10.41 -16.77
CA LYS A 297 -10.47 -10.47 -16.32
C LYS A 297 -10.62 -10.27 -14.83
N PHE A 298 -9.69 -10.78 -14.04
CA PHE A 298 -9.65 -10.58 -12.59
C PHE A 298 -9.36 -9.13 -12.24
N SER A 299 -8.31 -8.55 -12.82
CA SER A 299 -7.85 -7.18 -12.56
C SER A 299 -8.93 -6.14 -12.88
N ALA A 300 -9.69 -6.34 -13.95
CA ALA A 300 -10.78 -5.47 -14.37
C ALA A 300 -11.95 -5.41 -13.35
N LYS A 301 -12.08 -6.40 -12.46
CA LYS A 301 -13.12 -6.43 -11.42
C LYS A 301 -12.70 -5.75 -10.11
N VAL A 302 -11.44 -5.37 -9.96
CA VAL A 302 -10.91 -4.87 -8.69
C VAL A 302 -11.22 -3.39 -8.52
N MET A 303 -11.77 -3.03 -7.37
CA MET A 303 -12.02 -1.65 -6.96
C MET A 303 -11.53 -1.42 -5.52
N ASP A 304 -11.07 -0.19 -5.24
CA ASP A 304 -10.93 0.27 -3.86
C ASP A 304 -12.32 0.46 -3.22
N VAL A 305 -12.44 0.28 -1.91
CA VAL A 305 -13.72 0.44 -1.22
C VAL A 305 -14.30 1.85 -1.35
N CYS A 306 -13.44 2.88 -1.33
CA CYS A 306 -13.89 4.26 -1.53
C CYS A 306 -14.26 4.54 -3.00
N GLU A 307 -13.55 3.93 -3.95
CA GLU A 307 -13.89 3.96 -5.37
C GLU A 307 -15.30 3.39 -5.61
N PHE A 308 -15.55 2.20 -5.05
CA PHE A 308 -16.84 1.53 -5.16
C PHE A 308 -17.98 2.32 -4.50
N LEU A 309 -17.78 2.77 -3.25
CA LEU A 309 -18.81 3.48 -2.49
C LEU A 309 -19.15 4.85 -3.10
N ALA A 310 -18.19 5.55 -3.69
CA ALA A 310 -18.43 6.83 -4.36
C ALA A 310 -19.21 6.70 -5.68
N ALA A 311 -19.28 5.48 -6.25
CA ALA A 311 -20.01 5.17 -7.48
C ALA A 311 -21.46 4.75 -7.25
N ILE A 312 -21.90 4.64 -6.01
CA ILE A 312 -23.27 4.25 -5.64
C ILE A 312 -23.97 5.32 -4.81
N ASP A 313 -25.31 5.29 -4.77
CA ASP A 313 -26.08 6.08 -3.84
C ASP A 313 -25.97 5.47 -2.45
N LEU A 314 -25.34 6.21 -1.54
CA LEU A 314 -25.14 5.78 -0.16
C LEU A 314 -26.45 5.84 0.63
N LYS A 315 -26.63 4.87 1.52
CA LYS A 315 -27.71 4.88 2.49
C LYS A 315 -27.66 6.16 3.34
N LYS A 316 -28.83 6.67 3.73
CA LYS A 316 -28.94 7.78 4.68
C LYS A 316 -28.28 7.41 6.00
N GLN A 317 -27.53 8.34 6.56
CA GLN A 317 -26.85 8.18 7.84
C GLN A 317 -27.82 8.26 8.99
N ASN A 318 -27.48 7.60 10.09
CA ASN A 318 -28.33 7.55 11.30
C ASN A 318 -27.92 8.62 12.33
N ARG A 319 -26.69 9.13 12.22
CA ARG A 319 -26.17 10.18 13.12
C ARG A 319 -25.14 11.06 12.43
N SER A 320 -25.04 12.29 12.91
CA SER A 320 -23.99 13.24 12.61
C SER A 320 -22.72 12.91 13.40
N LEU A 321 -21.55 13.18 12.80
CA LEU A 321 -20.22 13.07 13.47
C LEU A 321 -19.63 14.49 13.54
N ALA A 322 -19.22 14.91 14.74
CA ALA A 322 -18.50 16.16 14.90
C ALA A 322 -16.99 15.97 14.72
N GLY A 323 -16.32 16.93 14.13
CA GLY A 323 -14.87 16.98 14.03
C GLY A 323 -14.37 17.43 12.66
N ARG A 324 -13.10 17.84 12.63
CA ARG A 324 -12.38 18.25 11.42
C ARG A 324 -11.59 17.08 10.86
N VAL A 325 -11.81 16.75 9.61
CA VAL A 325 -11.11 15.65 8.91
C VAL A 325 -10.33 16.18 7.72
N THR A 326 -9.10 15.69 7.59
CA THR A 326 -8.29 15.87 6.37
C THR A 326 -7.97 14.51 5.74
N TYR A 327 -7.55 14.52 4.48
CA TYR A 327 -7.26 13.28 3.75
C TYR A 327 -5.81 13.23 3.26
N HIS A 328 -5.12 12.13 3.57
CA HIS A 328 -3.84 11.79 2.95
C HIS A 328 -4.06 10.83 1.79
N ASP A 329 -3.65 11.23 0.57
CA ASP A 329 -3.70 10.35 -0.61
C ASP A 329 -2.63 9.26 -0.54
N PRO A 330 -2.97 7.99 -0.35
CA PRO A 330 -2.01 6.93 -0.52
C PRO A 330 -1.51 6.92 -1.97
N CYS A 331 -0.20 6.91 -2.18
CA CYS A 331 0.38 6.94 -3.52
C CYS A 331 -0.15 5.81 -4.43
N HIS A 332 -0.35 4.61 -3.87
CA HIS A 332 -0.93 3.47 -4.58
C HIS A 332 -2.45 3.58 -4.81
N LEU A 333 -3.13 4.57 -4.25
CA LEU A 333 -4.52 4.87 -4.58
C LEU A 333 -4.61 6.02 -5.58
N GLY A 334 -4.06 7.17 -5.20
CA GLY A 334 -4.16 8.37 -6.02
C GLY A 334 -3.40 8.28 -7.33
N ARG A 335 -2.12 7.85 -7.29
CA ARG A 335 -1.24 7.82 -8.47
C ARG A 335 -1.37 6.55 -9.29
N THR A 336 -1.40 5.39 -8.63
CA THR A 336 -1.43 4.11 -9.36
C THR A 336 -2.83 3.74 -9.85
N GLN A 337 -3.88 4.09 -9.11
CA GLN A 337 -5.26 3.71 -9.43
C GLN A 337 -6.13 4.89 -9.91
N GLY A 338 -5.64 6.13 -9.87
CA GLY A 338 -6.42 7.31 -10.26
C GLY A 338 -7.56 7.67 -9.29
N VAL A 339 -7.61 7.05 -8.12
CA VAL A 339 -8.69 7.23 -7.13
C VAL A 339 -8.28 8.33 -6.15
N ARG A 340 -8.72 9.56 -6.40
CA ARG A 340 -8.39 10.77 -5.60
C ARG A 340 -9.62 11.46 -5.04
N LEU A 341 -10.62 11.69 -5.88
CA LEU A 341 -11.84 12.43 -5.49
C LEU A 341 -12.81 11.57 -4.69
N GLN A 342 -12.81 10.26 -4.90
CA GLN A 342 -13.77 9.34 -4.32
C GLN A 342 -13.72 9.30 -2.78
N PRO A 343 -12.54 9.18 -2.12
CA PRO A 343 -12.48 9.25 -0.66
C PRO A 343 -12.95 10.59 -0.11
N ARG A 344 -12.64 11.70 -0.80
CA ARG A 344 -13.09 13.07 -0.43
C ARG A 344 -14.60 13.18 -0.50
N LYS A 345 -15.20 12.68 -1.60
CA LYS A 345 -16.67 12.63 -1.77
C LYS A 345 -17.34 11.90 -0.60
N ILE A 346 -16.79 10.78 -0.16
CA ILE A 346 -17.32 10.02 0.98
C ILE A 346 -17.22 10.84 2.27
N LEU A 347 -16.06 11.43 2.57
CA LEU A 347 -15.84 12.21 3.79
C LEU A 347 -16.74 13.45 3.84
N GLN A 348 -16.91 14.16 2.72
CA GLN A 348 -17.78 15.32 2.60
C GLN A 348 -19.28 15.01 2.71
N GLN A 349 -19.67 13.74 2.47
CA GLN A 349 -21.05 13.30 2.64
C GLN A 349 -21.38 12.92 4.09
N ILE A 350 -20.39 12.81 4.98
CA ILE A 350 -20.64 12.48 6.38
C ILE A 350 -21.13 13.72 7.12
N GLU A 351 -22.39 13.67 7.56
CA GLU A 351 -23.04 14.79 8.24
C GLU A 351 -22.29 15.18 9.51
N GLY A 352 -22.00 16.48 9.66
CA GLY A 352 -21.32 17.09 10.81
C GLY A 352 -19.79 17.03 10.76
N LEU A 353 -19.16 16.33 9.81
CA LEU A 353 -17.72 16.41 9.59
C LEU A 353 -17.35 17.66 8.76
N GLU A 354 -16.37 18.41 9.24
CA GLU A 354 -15.72 19.49 8.49
C GLU A 354 -14.56 18.90 7.70
N PHE A 355 -14.71 18.75 6.39
CA PHE A 355 -13.59 18.33 5.53
C PHE A 355 -12.70 19.51 5.18
N VAL A 356 -11.41 19.44 5.55
CA VAL A 356 -10.40 20.44 5.22
C VAL A 356 -9.27 19.78 4.45
N GLU A 357 -9.01 20.22 3.22
CA GLU A 357 -7.91 19.72 2.42
C GLU A 357 -6.57 20.20 2.96
N MET A 358 -5.60 19.30 3.16
CA MET A 358 -4.24 19.68 3.48
C MET A 358 -3.45 19.97 2.19
N ASP A 359 -2.50 20.89 2.26
CA ASP A 359 -1.54 21.08 1.18
C ASP A 359 -0.72 19.82 0.96
N GLU A 360 -0.33 19.55 -0.28
CA GLU A 360 0.42 18.35 -0.65
C GLU A 360 -0.20 17.04 -0.12
N ALA A 361 -1.53 16.93 -0.15
CA ALA A 361 -2.24 15.74 0.31
C ALA A 361 -1.71 14.44 -0.31
N ASP A 362 -1.18 14.53 -1.54
CA ASP A 362 -0.59 13.43 -2.30
C ASP A 362 0.93 13.23 -2.06
N TRP A 363 1.60 14.09 -1.25
CA TRP A 363 2.99 13.86 -0.84
C TRP A 363 3.11 12.53 -0.10
N CYS A 364 4.13 11.70 -0.47
CA CYS A 364 4.31 10.38 0.13
C CYS A 364 4.52 10.46 1.66
N CYS A 365 3.94 9.52 2.39
CA CYS A 365 4.12 9.44 3.85
C CYS A 365 5.51 8.91 4.27
N GLY A 366 6.32 8.42 3.33
CA GLY A 366 7.67 7.89 3.61
C GLY A 366 7.71 6.40 4.01
N SER A 367 6.58 5.73 4.21
CA SER A 367 6.54 4.34 4.71
C SER A 367 7.10 3.33 3.70
N ALA A 368 6.63 3.33 2.46
CA ALA A 368 6.96 2.34 1.41
C ALA A 368 7.07 0.89 1.95
N GLY A 369 6.24 0.55 2.92
CA GLY A 369 6.18 -0.73 3.61
C GLY A 369 7.29 -0.93 4.65
N THR A 370 8.55 -0.91 4.26
CA THR A 370 9.68 -1.26 5.14
C THR A 370 10.77 -0.20 5.25
N GLN A 371 10.61 0.96 4.63
CA GLN A 371 11.64 2.02 4.64
C GLN A 371 11.97 2.52 6.05
N ILE A 372 11.00 2.54 6.96
CA ILE A 372 11.26 2.87 8.36
C ILE A 372 12.24 1.90 9.05
N ILE A 373 12.37 0.67 8.53
CA ILE A 373 13.32 -0.32 9.03
C ILE A 373 14.64 -0.22 8.29
N THR A 374 14.59 -0.12 6.96
CA THR A 374 15.77 -0.23 6.10
C THR A 374 16.44 1.11 5.80
N ASN A 375 15.71 2.21 5.94
CA ASN A 375 16.15 3.57 5.57
C ASN A 375 15.47 4.62 6.46
N TYR A 376 15.66 4.45 7.78
CA TYR A 376 14.93 5.19 8.82
C TYR A 376 14.99 6.71 8.63
N GLU A 377 16.20 7.29 8.49
CA GLU A 377 16.38 8.74 8.32
C GLU A 377 15.63 9.30 7.11
N MET A 378 15.71 8.60 5.97
CA MET A 378 14.98 8.97 4.76
C MET A 378 13.47 8.90 4.98
N SER A 379 13.00 7.83 5.62
CA SER A 379 11.57 7.63 5.91
C SER A 379 11.01 8.73 6.81
N MET A 380 11.75 9.09 7.87
CA MET A 380 11.34 10.13 8.81
C MET A 380 11.38 11.53 8.21
N GLY A 381 12.41 11.87 7.44
CA GLY A 381 12.48 13.18 6.80
C GLY A 381 11.36 13.41 5.77
N VAL A 382 10.97 12.34 5.03
CA VAL A 382 9.81 12.42 4.13
C VAL A 382 8.50 12.58 4.92
N LEU A 383 8.38 11.88 6.07
CA LEU A 383 7.22 11.98 6.95
C LEU A 383 7.10 13.38 7.56
N ASP A 384 8.21 13.97 8.00
CA ASP A 384 8.21 15.28 8.68
C ASP A 384 7.56 16.37 7.81
N ARG A 385 7.90 16.43 6.50
CA ARG A 385 7.24 17.34 5.56
C ARG A 385 5.74 17.07 5.45
N LYS A 386 5.31 15.80 5.35
CA LYS A 386 3.88 15.45 5.32
C LYS A 386 3.17 15.93 6.58
N MET A 387 3.80 15.79 7.74
CA MET A 387 3.20 16.18 9.02
C MET A 387 3.15 17.71 9.21
N ASP A 388 4.02 18.50 8.54
CA ASP A 388 3.89 19.96 8.52
C ASP A 388 2.54 20.38 7.90
N HIS A 389 2.20 19.81 6.75
CA HIS A 389 0.94 20.11 6.06
C HIS A 389 -0.28 19.55 6.81
N ALA A 390 -0.15 18.36 7.39
CA ALA A 390 -1.24 17.77 8.16
C ALA A 390 -1.55 18.57 9.44
N ALA A 391 -0.52 19.05 10.14
CA ALA A 391 -0.69 19.84 11.36
C ALA A 391 -1.27 21.24 11.09
N ALA A 392 -0.97 21.83 9.94
CA ALA A 392 -1.42 23.17 9.57
C ALA A 392 -2.95 23.31 9.47
N VAL A 393 -3.67 22.20 9.26
CA VAL A 393 -5.14 22.19 9.19
C VAL A 393 -5.81 21.80 10.52
N GLU A 394 -5.03 21.57 11.57
CA GLU A 394 -5.49 21.24 12.94
C GLU A 394 -6.61 20.17 12.95
N PRO A 395 -6.38 18.96 12.37
CA PRO A 395 -7.42 17.98 12.22
C PRO A 395 -7.67 17.18 13.49
N ASP A 396 -8.94 16.77 13.73
CA ASP A 396 -9.28 15.71 14.68
C ASP A 396 -9.01 14.33 14.07
N PHE A 397 -9.17 14.21 12.74
CA PHE A 397 -8.97 12.97 12.00
C PHE A 397 -8.08 13.18 10.75
N ILE A 398 -7.09 12.31 10.59
CA ILE A 398 -6.37 12.16 9.31
C ILE A 398 -6.84 10.87 8.66
N ALA A 399 -7.64 10.97 7.61
CA ALA A 399 -8.17 9.81 6.91
C ALA A 399 -7.20 9.33 5.82
N THR A 400 -7.05 7.99 5.69
CA THR A 400 -6.21 7.38 4.64
C THR A 400 -6.63 5.92 4.36
N GLY A 401 -6.63 5.50 3.09
CA GLY A 401 -7.01 4.15 2.65
C GLY A 401 -5.86 3.13 2.60
N CYS A 402 -4.76 3.34 3.35
CA CYS A 402 -3.59 2.44 3.30
C CYS A 402 -3.06 2.12 4.71
N PRO A 403 -2.97 0.83 5.09
CA PRO A 403 -2.41 0.42 6.38
C PRO A 403 -1.00 0.94 6.66
N SER A 404 -0.10 0.91 5.66
CA SER A 404 1.25 1.44 5.80
C SER A 404 1.27 2.95 6.06
N CYS A 405 0.46 3.72 5.32
CA CYS A 405 0.31 5.16 5.56
C CYS A 405 -0.29 5.42 6.93
N ARG A 406 -1.29 4.64 7.35
CA ARG A 406 -1.91 4.76 8.67
C ARG A 406 -0.89 4.61 9.79
N MET A 407 -0.04 3.58 9.74
CA MET A 407 1.02 3.38 10.73
C MET A 407 2.02 4.55 10.74
N GLN A 408 2.44 4.97 9.57
CA GLN A 408 3.42 6.05 9.42
C GLN A 408 2.90 7.39 9.93
N LEU A 409 1.68 7.78 9.53
CA LEU A 409 1.04 9.02 9.99
C LEU A 409 0.75 8.98 11.50
N THR A 410 0.33 7.84 12.06
CA THR A 410 0.18 7.67 13.51
C THR A 410 1.50 7.91 14.24
N THR A 411 2.62 7.46 13.66
CA THR A 411 3.95 7.77 14.21
C THR A 411 4.26 9.26 14.12
N GLY A 412 3.92 9.91 13.01
CA GLY A 412 4.07 11.35 12.85
C GLY A 412 3.26 12.16 13.86
N CYS A 413 1.98 11.83 14.05
CA CYS A 413 1.13 12.45 15.07
C CYS A 413 1.74 12.34 16.47
N ARG A 414 2.19 11.13 16.84
CA ARG A 414 2.81 10.91 18.14
C ARG A 414 4.11 11.70 18.32
N ARG A 415 4.99 11.75 17.31
CA ARG A 415 6.26 12.49 17.37
C ARG A 415 6.06 13.98 17.55
N ARG A 416 4.99 14.52 16.98
CA ARG A 416 4.66 15.96 17.03
C ARG A 416 3.67 16.34 18.13
N GLY A 417 3.14 15.36 18.89
CA GLY A 417 2.10 15.60 19.88
C GLY A 417 0.78 16.09 19.24
N LEU A 418 0.55 15.80 17.96
CA LEU A 418 -0.69 16.12 17.26
C LEU A 418 -1.80 15.17 17.74
N PRO A 419 -2.92 15.65 18.29
CA PRO A 419 -3.97 14.81 18.87
C PRO A 419 -4.86 14.10 17.83
N ALA A 420 -4.57 14.25 16.56
CA ALA A 420 -5.35 13.67 15.46
C ALA A 420 -5.34 12.14 15.47
N GLU A 421 -6.51 11.54 15.31
CA GLU A 421 -6.65 10.10 15.08
C GLU A 421 -6.47 9.77 13.59
N VAL A 422 -5.64 8.76 13.28
CA VAL A 422 -5.46 8.31 11.89
C VAL A 422 -6.42 7.16 11.61
N VAL A 423 -7.37 7.37 10.69
CA VAL A 423 -8.49 6.46 10.43
C VAL A 423 -8.62 6.10 8.95
N HIS A 424 -9.37 5.05 8.64
CA HIS A 424 -9.81 4.78 7.27
C HIS A 424 -11.14 5.53 7.02
N PRO A 425 -11.39 6.11 5.80
CA PRO A 425 -12.66 6.81 5.52
C PRO A 425 -13.91 5.99 5.86
N VAL A 426 -13.88 4.68 5.61
CA VAL A 426 -15.02 3.79 5.92
C VAL A 426 -15.29 3.62 7.41
N GLU A 427 -14.31 3.86 8.31
CA GLU A 427 -14.54 3.80 9.76
C GLU A 427 -15.43 4.96 10.19
N LEU A 428 -15.24 6.15 9.62
CA LEU A 428 -16.08 7.32 9.87
C LEU A 428 -17.50 7.10 9.30
N LEU A 429 -17.59 6.57 8.07
CA LEU A 429 -18.89 6.25 7.47
C LEU A 429 -19.64 5.16 8.25
N ASP A 430 -18.95 4.08 8.68
CA ASP A 430 -19.54 3.06 9.55
C ASP A 430 -20.03 3.65 10.87
N ALA A 431 -19.25 4.58 11.45
CA ALA A 431 -19.67 5.27 12.66
C ALA A 431 -20.93 6.12 12.44
N ALA A 432 -21.09 6.77 11.28
CA ALA A 432 -22.29 7.53 10.94
C ALA A 432 -23.54 6.63 10.69
N TYR A 433 -23.32 5.38 10.29
CA TYR A 433 -24.42 4.39 10.12
C TYR A 433 -24.89 3.72 11.42
N ARG A 434 -24.08 3.73 12.48
CA ARG A 434 -24.49 3.13 13.75
C ARG A 434 -25.55 3.99 14.42
N HIS A 435 -26.54 3.33 15.01
CA HIS A 435 -27.49 4.01 15.89
C HIS A 435 -26.74 4.55 17.13
N SER A 436 -27.16 5.70 17.64
CA SER A 436 -26.64 6.21 18.93
C SER A 436 -26.96 5.17 20.02
N GLU A 437 -25.94 4.68 20.72
CA GLU A 437 -26.11 3.77 21.86
C GLU A 437 -26.84 4.43 23.09
N ASN A 438 -27.31 5.67 22.96
CA ASN A 438 -28.05 6.39 23.99
C ASN A 438 -29.56 6.17 23.86
N GLY A 439 -29.98 4.92 24.06
CA GLY A 439 -31.39 4.55 24.03
C GLY A 439 -31.69 3.23 24.77
N LYS A 440 -30.94 2.95 25.86
CA LYS A 440 -31.41 2.04 26.95
C LYS A 440 -30.82 2.49 28.26
#